data_3bb6a38f4783f0452d5b9bd430d4c836
#
_entry.id   3bb6a38f4783f0452d5b9bd430d4c836
#
_cell.length_a   1.000
_cell.length_b   1.000
_cell.length_c   1.000
_cell.angle_alpha   90.00
_cell.angle_beta   90.00
_cell.angle_gamma   90.00
#
_symmetry.space_group_name_H-M   'P 1'
#
loop_
_entity.id
_entity.type
_entity.pdbx_description
1 polymer ?
#
loop_
_entity_poly.entity_id
_entity_poly.type
_entity_poly.pdbx_seq_one_letter_code
_entity_poly.pdbx_strand_id
1 'polypeptide(L)'
;MNNKTNSNLIKIFIIQIFLLITISGELMSNSLPKYHTKTLENGLEIVAIPMKNGSGVISTDVFYKVGSRDEKMGKSGIAHMLEHLNFKSTKNLKSGEFDEIVKGFGGVNNASTSFDYTHYYIKSASKNMDKSLELFADLMENLTLKDEEFQPERDVVAEERRWRTDNNPMGYLQFRLFNNAYIYHPYHWTPIGFMSDILNWKIEDIKDFHSTYYQPKNAIVIVAGDIDENEVFANVEKHFKDIKNTKDIPSELHTVEPKQDGEKRVVINKESAVQMLAITYHIPNFEHEDQVALSALSELLSSGKSSILQKKLVDEKRLVNTIYAYNMELKD
;
A
#
# COMPACT_ATOMS: atom_id res chain seq x y z
N MET A 1 47.81 38.18 -32.08
CA MET A 1 47.11 38.53 -30.80
C MET A 1 45.77 37.80 -30.58
N ASN A 2 45.44 36.72 -31.31
CA ASN A 2 44.09 36.11 -31.25
C ASN A 2 43.93 34.84 -30.36
N ASN A 3 45.02 34.30 -29.79
CA ASN A 3 44.91 33.03 -29.03
C ASN A 3 44.56 33.19 -27.53
N LYS A 4 44.81 34.35 -26.94
CA LYS A 4 44.48 34.58 -25.52
C LYS A 4 43.00 34.88 -25.27
N THR A 5 42.32 35.50 -26.23
CA THR A 5 40.89 35.87 -26.11
C THR A 5 40.01 34.63 -26.17
N ASN A 6 40.29 33.66 -27.05
CA ASN A 6 39.53 32.40 -27.16
C ASN A 6 39.69 31.51 -25.90
N SER A 7 40.88 31.48 -25.30
CA SER A 7 41.11 30.71 -24.07
C SER A 7 40.33 31.24 -22.88
N ASN A 8 40.15 32.55 -22.77
CA ASN A 8 39.38 33.15 -21.68
C ASN A 8 37.85 32.98 -21.89
N LEU A 9 37.36 33.02 -23.13
CA LEU A 9 35.96 32.75 -23.44
C LEU A 9 35.58 31.30 -23.15
N ILE A 10 36.44 30.33 -23.47
CA ILE A 10 36.24 28.91 -23.16
C ILE A 10 36.23 28.67 -21.64
N LYS A 11 37.12 29.32 -20.91
CA LYS A 11 37.14 29.21 -19.43
C LYS A 11 35.88 29.79 -18.78
N ILE A 12 35.38 30.93 -19.27
CA ILE A 12 34.12 31.55 -18.79
C ILE A 12 32.95 30.65 -19.10
N PHE A 13 32.89 30.02 -20.27
CA PHE A 13 31.81 29.09 -20.67
C PHE A 13 31.83 27.82 -19.83
N ILE A 14 33.00 27.26 -19.52
CA ILE A 14 33.14 26.09 -18.64
C ILE A 14 32.74 26.44 -17.21
N ILE A 15 33.08 27.62 -16.69
CA ILE A 15 32.69 28.07 -15.35
C ILE A 15 31.18 28.30 -15.30
N GLN A 16 30.54 28.83 -16.34
CA GLN A 16 29.08 29.00 -16.41
C GLN A 16 28.36 27.67 -16.47
N ILE A 17 28.88 26.67 -17.21
CA ILE A 17 28.32 25.30 -17.24
C ILE A 17 28.44 24.62 -15.86
N PHE A 18 29.61 24.79 -15.21
CA PHE A 18 29.80 24.24 -13.85
C PHE A 18 28.91 24.92 -12.81
N LEU A 19 28.67 26.23 -12.92
CA LEU A 19 27.73 26.95 -12.05
C LEU A 19 26.28 26.55 -12.29
N LEU A 20 25.90 26.29 -13.56
CA LEU A 20 24.56 25.77 -13.89
C LEU A 20 24.34 24.34 -13.39
N ILE A 21 25.35 23.50 -13.38
CA ILE A 21 25.28 22.12 -12.85
C ILE A 21 25.19 22.12 -11.32
N THR A 22 25.91 23.03 -10.64
CA THR A 22 25.81 23.15 -9.17
C THR A 22 24.47 23.72 -8.71
N ILE A 23 23.90 24.69 -9.45
CA ILE A 23 22.58 25.25 -9.14
C ILE A 23 21.47 24.22 -9.40
N SER A 24 21.59 23.38 -10.46
CA SER A 24 20.63 22.30 -10.70
C SER A 24 20.73 21.15 -9.69
N GLY A 25 21.91 20.92 -9.11
CA GLY A 25 22.10 19.92 -8.06
C GLY A 25 21.45 20.28 -6.73
N GLU A 26 21.46 21.56 -6.34
CA GLU A 26 20.80 22.01 -5.10
C GLU A 26 19.27 22.10 -5.24
N LEU A 27 18.76 22.33 -6.45
CA LEU A 27 17.31 22.35 -6.71
C LEU A 27 16.64 20.98 -6.71
N MET A 28 17.41 19.89 -6.79
CA MET A 28 16.89 18.51 -6.79
C MET A 28 16.95 17.83 -5.42
N SER A 29 17.56 18.46 -4.40
CA SER A 29 17.84 17.79 -3.12
C SER A 29 16.69 17.83 -2.09
N ASN A 30 15.54 18.40 -2.42
CA ASN A 30 14.35 18.46 -1.52
C ASN A 30 13.06 18.18 -2.28
N SER A 31 12.94 17.00 -2.89
CA SER A 31 11.75 16.62 -3.65
C SER A 31 10.57 16.13 -2.79
N LEU A 32 10.82 15.78 -1.54
CA LEU A 32 9.77 15.35 -0.64
C LEU A 32 9.12 16.54 0.07
N PRO A 33 7.79 16.59 0.17
CA PRO A 33 7.10 17.60 0.95
C PRO A 33 7.52 17.51 2.42
N LYS A 34 7.58 18.67 3.10
CA LYS A 34 7.78 18.68 4.56
C LYS A 34 6.60 17.99 5.23
N TYR A 35 6.89 17.19 6.24
CA TYR A 35 5.89 16.55 7.06
C TYR A 35 6.17 16.80 8.55
N HIS A 36 5.13 16.70 9.34
CA HIS A 36 5.17 16.86 10.79
C HIS A 36 4.53 15.64 11.44
N THR A 37 5.10 15.18 12.54
CA THR A 37 4.62 13.99 13.24
C THR A 37 4.29 14.27 14.68
N LYS A 38 3.29 13.57 15.22
CA LYS A 38 2.93 13.54 16.64
C LYS A 38 2.43 12.15 16.98
N THR A 39 2.74 11.68 18.19
CA THR A 39 2.18 10.43 18.72
C THR A 39 1.28 10.77 19.90
N LEU A 40 0.07 10.23 19.93
CA LEU A 40 -0.87 10.37 21.06
C LEU A 40 -0.49 9.42 22.21
N GLU A 41 -1.03 9.66 23.39
CA GLU A 41 -0.79 8.82 24.58
C GLU A 41 -1.24 7.36 24.38
N ASN A 42 -2.27 7.12 23.56
CA ASN A 42 -2.73 5.77 23.20
C ASN A 42 -1.87 5.09 22.12
N GLY A 43 -0.80 5.74 21.67
CA GLY A 43 0.16 5.21 20.70
C GLY A 43 -0.20 5.47 19.23
N LEU A 44 -1.31 6.17 18.93
CA LEU A 44 -1.64 6.55 17.54
C LEU A 44 -0.60 7.51 16.98
N GLU A 45 -0.04 7.16 15.84
CA GLU A 45 0.88 8.03 15.10
C GLU A 45 0.10 8.94 14.16
N ILE A 46 0.52 10.21 14.08
CA ILE A 46 -0.09 11.22 13.22
C ILE A 46 0.99 11.79 12.31
N VAL A 47 0.69 11.90 11.03
CA VAL A 47 1.55 12.56 10.04
C VAL A 47 0.75 13.65 9.33
N ALA A 48 1.17 14.89 9.44
CA ALA A 48 0.61 16.02 8.71
C ALA A 48 1.55 16.45 7.59
N ILE A 49 1.04 16.55 6.35
CA ILE A 49 1.82 16.91 5.15
C ILE A 49 1.20 18.17 4.52
N PRO A 50 1.58 19.36 4.97
CA PRO A 50 1.06 20.62 4.43
C PRO A 50 1.61 20.89 3.02
N MET A 51 0.77 20.82 2.02
CA MET A 51 1.15 21.10 0.63
C MET A 51 1.10 22.60 0.29
N LYS A 52 0.30 23.39 0.99
CA LYS A 52 0.14 24.86 0.85
C LYS A 52 -0.02 25.29 -0.61
N ASN A 53 -0.76 24.53 -1.39
CA ASN A 53 -0.94 24.75 -2.83
C ASN A 53 -2.22 25.51 -3.19
N GLY A 54 -3.02 25.92 -2.20
CA GLY A 54 -4.27 26.67 -2.38
C GLY A 54 -5.38 25.89 -3.10
N SER A 55 -5.25 24.57 -3.22
CA SER A 55 -6.25 23.74 -3.91
C SER A 55 -7.53 23.56 -3.09
N GLY A 56 -7.46 23.76 -1.78
CA GLY A 56 -8.54 23.45 -0.85
C GLY A 56 -8.90 21.96 -0.77
N VAL A 57 -8.01 21.05 -1.24
CA VAL A 57 -8.23 19.59 -1.27
C VAL A 57 -7.25 18.89 -0.33
N ILE A 58 -7.75 17.86 0.34
CA ILE A 58 -6.98 16.99 1.24
C ILE A 58 -7.23 15.51 0.95
N SER A 59 -6.26 14.70 1.32
CA SER A 59 -6.44 13.28 1.60
C SER A 59 -6.34 13.07 3.11
N THR A 60 -7.31 12.38 3.68
CA THR A 60 -7.31 11.90 5.06
C THR A 60 -7.19 10.39 4.99
N ASP A 61 -6.12 9.84 5.53
CA ASP A 61 -5.73 8.44 5.36
C ASP A 61 -5.54 7.80 6.74
N VAL A 62 -5.97 6.53 6.87
CA VAL A 62 -5.70 5.69 8.03
C VAL A 62 -5.03 4.42 7.54
N PHE A 63 -3.82 4.18 8.04
CA PHE A 63 -3.08 2.94 7.84
C PHE A 63 -3.12 2.12 9.11
N TYR A 64 -3.51 0.86 9.00
CA TYR A 64 -3.26 -0.15 10.02
C TYR A 64 -2.04 -0.97 9.63
N LYS A 65 -1.09 -1.12 10.56
CA LYS A 65 0.16 -1.89 10.37
C LYS A 65 -0.13 -3.40 10.44
N VAL A 66 -1.05 -3.85 9.61
CA VAL A 66 -1.52 -5.23 9.53
C VAL A 66 -2.04 -5.53 8.13
N GLY A 67 -1.65 -6.66 7.58
CA GLY A 67 -2.09 -7.14 6.28
C GLY A 67 -2.17 -8.66 6.24
N SER A 68 -2.12 -9.24 5.03
CA SER A 68 -2.20 -10.70 4.90
C SER A 68 -1.02 -11.45 5.52
N ARG A 69 0.11 -10.79 5.73
CA ARG A 69 1.27 -11.33 6.44
C ARG A 69 0.98 -11.72 7.90
N ASP A 70 0.05 -11.04 8.54
CA ASP A 70 -0.30 -11.23 9.94
C ASP A 70 -1.39 -12.28 10.15
N GLU A 71 -1.86 -12.88 9.06
CA GLU A 71 -2.86 -13.94 9.08
C GLU A 71 -2.25 -15.30 9.45
N LYS A 72 -3.12 -16.24 9.81
CA LYS A 72 -2.74 -17.61 10.13
C LYS A 72 -3.14 -18.57 9.01
N MET A 73 -2.39 -19.63 8.81
CA MET A 73 -2.76 -20.72 7.91
C MET A 73 -4.18 -21.24 8.22
N GLY A 74 -5.00 -21.39 7.20
CA GLY A 74 -6.43 -21.71 7.34
C GLY A 74 -7.35 -20.49 7.55
N LYS A 75 -6.77 -19.29 7.62
CA LYS A 75 -7.47 -18.02 7.82
C LYS A 75 -6.96 -16.94 6.86
N SER A 76 -6.37 -17.34 5.72
CA SER A 76 -5.89 -16.39 4.72
C SER A 76 -7.02 -15.57 4.11
N GLY A 77 -6.78 -14.29 3.87
CA GLY A 77 -7.76 -13.34 3.32
C GLY A 77 -8.63 -12.62 4.36
N ILE A 78 -8.42 -12.87 5.66
CA ILE A 78 -9.21 -12.21 6.73
C ILE A 78 -8.97 -10.70 6.75
N ALA A 79 -7.75 -10.23 6.50
CA ALA A 79 -7.44 -8.80 6.46
C ALA A 79 -8.25 -8.11 5.37
N HIS A 80 -8.35 -8.70 4.18
CA HIS A 80 -9.14 -8.20 3.07
C HIS A 80 -10.66 -8.30 3.36
N MET A 81 -11.13 -9.38 3.97
CA MET A 81 -12.52 -9.48 4.39
C MET A 81 -12.89 -8.40 5.42
N LEU A 82 -11.99 -8.08 6.34
CA LEU A 82 -12.21 -7.00 7.30
C LEU A 82 -12.23 -5.62 6.61
N GLU A 83 -11.43 -5.41 5.56
CA GLU A 83 -11.51 -4.21 4.73
C GLU A 83 -12.93 -3.99 4.19
N HIS A 84 -13.56 -5.03 3.61
CA HIS A 84 -14.93 -4.99 3.12
C HIS A 84 -15.95 -4.69 4.25
N LEU A 85 -15.78 -5.33 5.38
CA LEU A 85 -16.68 -5.15 6.52
C LEU A 85 -16.51 -3.80 7.23
N ASN A 86 -15.37 -3.16 7.07
CA ASN A 86 -15.09 -1.88 7.72
C ASN A 86 -16.03 -0.76 7.24
N PHE A 87 -16.60 -0.87 6.04
CA PHE A 87 -17.60 0.06 5.50
C PHE A 87 -19.06 -0.35 5.77
N LYS A 88 -19.28 -1.38 6.60
CA LYS A 88 -20.64 -1.80 7.00
C LYS A 88 -21.14 -0.99 8.20
N SER A 89 -21.88 -1.57 9.09
CA SER A 89 -22.47 -0.84 10.21
C SER A 89 -21.50 -0.63 11.38
N THR A 90 -21.60 0.53 12.00
CA THR A 90 -21.03 0.82 13.32
C THR A 90 -22.17 0.92 14.35
N LYS A 91 -21.84 1.25 15.61
CA LYS A 91 -22.87 1.59 16.61
C LYS A 91 -23.63 2.87 16.24
N ASN A 92 -23.01 3.76 15.47
CA ASN A 92 -23.52 5.08 15.12
C ASN A 92 -24.02 5.20 13.68
N LEU A 93 -23.56 4.32 12.77
CA LEU A 93 -23.86 4.36 11.35
C LEU A 93 -24.47 3.04 10.88
N LYS A 94 -25.46 3.12 9.98
CA LYS A 94 -25.97 1.97 9.25
C LYS A 94 -25.03 1.58 8.12
N SER A 95 -25.17 0.34 7.65
CA SER A 95 -24.43 -0.13 6.46
C SER A 95 -24.71 0.78 5.24
N GLY A 96 -23.64 1.26 4.58
CA GLY A 96 -23.70 2.19 3.45
C GLY A 96 -23.80 3.67 3.83
N GLU A 97 -24.11 4.01 5.08
CA GLU A 97 -24.26 5.42 5.52
C GLU A 97 -22.94 6.17 5.52
N PHE A 98 -21.82 5.48 5.79
CA PHE A 98 -20.48 6.04 5.64
C PHE A 98 -20.27 6.62 4.23
N ASP A 99 -20.54 5.82 3.20
CA ASP A 99 -20.37 6.24 1.80
C ASP A 99 -21.33 7.38 1.42
N GLU A 100 -22.57 7.33 1.92
CA GLU A 100 -23.55 8.39 1.69
C GLU A 100 -23.10 9.73 2.28
N ILE A 101 -22.54 9.71 3.49
CA ILE A 101 -22.01 10.92 4.14
C ILE A 101 -20.81 11.47 3.36
N VAL A 102 -19.87 10.61 2.96
CA VAL A 102 -18.69 11.02 2.19
C VAL A 102 -19.10 11.63 0.84
N LYS A 103 -20.01 10.99 0.13
CA LYS A 103 -20.58 11.51 -1.13
C LYS A 103 -21.35 12.81 -0.90
N GLY A 104 -22.08 12.91 0.21
CA GLY A 104 -22.87 14.10 0.57
C GLY A 104 -22.05 15.37 0.72
N PHE A 105 -20.81 15.28 1.18
CA PHE A 105 -19.91 16.44 1.23
C PHE A 105 -18.96 16.53 0.02
N GLY A 106 -19.20 15.75 -1.05
CA GLY A 106 -18.42 15.78 -2.30
C GLY A 106 -17.08 15.08 -2.20
N GLY A 107 -16.89 14.18 -1.24
CA GLY A 107 -15.71 13.35 -1.09
C GLY A 107 -15.77 12.07 -1.90
N VAL A 108 -14.62 11.41 -2.00
CA VAL A 108 -14.47 10.04 -2.49
C VAL A 108 -13.64 9.24 -1.48
N ASN A 109 -14.01 8.00 -1.26
CA ASN A 109 -13.29 7.09 -0.37
C ASN A 109 -12.95 5.79 -1.09
N ASN A 110 -11.94 5.10 -0.58
CA ASN A 110 -11.62 3.74 -0.96
C ASN A 110 -10.73 3.11 0.12
N ALA A 111 -10.43 1.82 -0.06
CA ALA A 111 -9.48 1.11 0.77
C ALA A 111 -8.65 0.13 -0.05
N SER A 112 -7.61 -0.41 0.56
CA SER A 112 -6.77 -1.46 -0.02
C SER A 112 -6.09 -2.27 1.07
N THR A 113 -6.04 -3.58 0.87
CA THR A 113 -5.28 -4.50 1.71
C THR A 113 -4.03 -4.98 0.97
N SER A 114 -2.87 -4.80 1.59
CA SER A 114 -1.59 -5.29 1.14
C SER A 114 -1.13 -6.49 1.98
N PHE A 115 0.09 -6.96 1.74
CA PHE A 115 0.72 -7.96 2.60
C PHE A 115 0.97 -7.43 4.02
N ASP A 116 1.44 -6.18 4.15
CA ASP A 116 1.98 -5.61 5.39
C ASP A 116 1.10 -4.54 6.02
N TYR A 117 0.11 -4.03 5.31
CA TYR A 117 -0.78 -2.96 5.79
C TYR A 117 -2.17 -3.03 5.16
N THR A 118 -3.13 -2.40 5.85
CA THR A 118 -4.45 -2.08 5.31
C THR A 118 -4.65 -0.58 5.38
N HIS A 119 -5.06 0.01 4.27
CA HIS A 119 -5.16 1.46 4.08
C HIS A 119 -6.57 1.87 3.72
N TYR A 120 -7.07 2.91 4.37
CA TYR A 120 -8.36 3.55 4.12
C TYR A 120 -8.14 5.03 3.86
N TYR A 121 -8.86 5.61 2.91
CA TYR A 121 -8.74 7.05 2.66
C TYR A 121 -10.06 7.72 2.29
N ILE A 122 -10.14 9.03 2.60
CA ILE A 122 -11.14 9.95 2.11
C ILE A 122 -10.42 11.14 1.48
N LYS A 123 -10.72 11.41 0.20
CA LYS A 123 -10.28 12.64 -0.48
C LYS A 123 -11.45 13.59 -0.55
N SER A 124 -11.27 14.82 -0.03
CA SER A 124 -12.33 15.80 0.05
C SER A 124 -11.81 17.24 0.09
N ALA A 125 -12.72 18.22 0.15
CA ALA A 125 -12.34 19.59 0.47
C ALA A 125 -11.81 19.68 1.92
N SER A 126 -10.81 20.54 2.17
CA SER A 126 -10.13 20.69 3.47
C SER A 126 -11.09 21.00 4.63
N LYS A 127 -12.16 21.74 4.38
CA LYS A 127 -13.22 22.03 5.37
C LYS A 127 -13.92 20.77 5.93
N ASN A 128 -13.79 19.61 5.27
CA ASN A 128 -14.41 18.36 5.69
C ASN A 128 -13.44 17.47 6.49
N MET A 129 -12.23 17.95 6.83
CA MET A 129 -11.23 17.19 7.58
C MET A 129 -11.78 16.65 8.90
N ASP A 130 -12.40 17.50 9.70
CA ASP A 130 -12.98 17.10 10.99
C ASP A 130 -13.99 15.95 10.85
N LYS A 131 -14.90 16.05 9.86
CA LYS A 131 -15.88 14.98 9.60
C LYS A 131 -15.26 13.70 9.07
N SER A 132 -14.23 13.80 8.23
CA SER A 132 -13.49 12.62 7.74
C SER A 132 -12.79 11.88 8.87
N LEU A 133 -12.18 12.62 9.80
CA LEU A 133 -11.53 12.04 10.99
C LEU A 133 -12.54 11.44 11.98
N GLU A 134 -13.69 12.10 12.20
CA GLU A 134 -14.80 11.54 12.99
C GLU A 134 -15.26 10.19 12.43
N LEU A 135 -15.45 10.10 11.12
CA LEU A 135 -15.88 8.86 10.45
C LEU A 135 -14.86 7.74 10.65
N PHE A 136 -13.57 8.00 10.47
CA PHE A 136 -12.52 6.99 10.69
C PHE A 136 -12.38 6.58 12.15
N ALA A 137 -12.54 7.50 13.09
CA ALA A 137 -12.54 7.19 14.51
C ALA A 137 -13.71 6.26 14.88
N ASP A 138 -14.89 6.51 14.30
CA ASP A 138 -16.06 5.67 14.49
C ASP A 138 -15.88 4.25 13.91
N LEU A 139 -15.26 4.12 12.73
CA LEU A 139 -14.89 2.81 12.17
C LEU A 139 -13.90 2.06 13.06
N MET A 140 -12.91 2.75 13.63
CA MET A 140 -11.92 2.13 14.51
C MET A 140 -12.53 1.61 15.82
N GLU A 141 -13.43 2.38 16.45
CA GLU A 141 -13.93 2.10 17.79
C GLU A 141 -15.25 1.33 17.80
N ASN A 142 -16.13 1.61 16.84
CA ASN A 142 -17.55 1.27 16.94
C ASN A 142 -18.04 0.27 15.91
N LEU A 143 -17.16 -0.32 15.11
CA LEU A 143 -17.53 -1.33 14.10
C LEU A 143 -18.27 -2.49 14.76
N THR A 144 -19.43 -2.89 14.20
CA THR A 144 -20.29 -3.89 14.87
C THR A 144 -20.00 -5.33 14.46
N LEU A 145 -19.49 -5.57 13.26
CA LEU A 145 -19.14 -6.89 12.70
C LEU A 145 -20.25 -7.92 12.91
N LYS A 146 -21.42 -7.66 12.32
CA LYS A 146 -22.58 -8.53 12.43
C LYS A 146 -22.49 -9.72 11.48
N ASP A 147 -22.91 -10.89 11.92
CA ASP A 147 -22.92 -12.10 11.08
C ASP A 147 -23.83 -11.95 9.84
N GLU A 148 -24.94 -11.25 9.98
CA GLU A 148 -25.89 -10.95 8.88
C GLU A 148 -25.29 -10.04 7.78
N GLU A 149 -24.27 -9.25 8.09
CA GLU A 149 -23.52 -8.46 7.12
C GLU A 149 -22.30 -9.24 6.58
N PHE A 150 -21.73 -10.11 7.40
CA PHE A 150 -20.58 -10.93 7.05
C PHE A 150 -20.93 -12.02 6.02
N GLN A 151 -22.05 -12.75 6.19
CA GLN A 151 -22.37 -13.89 5.34
C GLN A 151 -22.49 -13.52 3.85
N PRO A 152 -23.26 -12.47 3.47
CA PRO A 152 -23.34 -12.06 2.07
C PRO A 152 -22.02 -11.47 1.57
N GLU A 153 -21.27 -10.75 2.42
CA GLU A 153 -20.01 -10.16 2.01
C GLU A 153 -18.91 -11.20 1.76
N ARG A 154 -18.92 -12.30 2.50
CA ARG A 154 -18.05 -13.45 2.23
C ARG A 154 -18.27 -14.01 0.81
N ASP A 155 -19.51 -14.07 0.37
CA ASP A 155 -19.84 -14.53 -0.98
C ASP A 155 -19.35 -13.52 -2.04
N VAL A 156 -19.41 -12.21 -1.76
CA VAL A 156 -18.81 -11.16 -2.62
C VAL A 156 -17.30 -11.36 -2.74
N VAL A 157 -16.57 -11.55 -1.63
CA VAL A 157 -15.13 -11.82 -1.66
C VAL A 157 -14.80 -13.12 -2.39
N ALA A 158 -15.63 -14.15 -2.26
CA ALA A 158 -15.45 -15.40 -3.01
C ALA A 158 -15.61 -15.18 -4.53
N GLU A 159 -16.57 -14.36 -4.96
CA GLU A 159 -16.72 -14.00 -6.38
C GLU A 159 -15.57 -13.13 -6.87
N GLU A 160 -15.10 -12.18 -6.07
CA GLU A 160 -13.93 -11.38 -6.37
C GLU A 160 -12.68 -12.27 -6.57
N ARG A 161 -12.46 -13.25 -5.69
CA ARG A 161 -11.40 -14.24 -5.83
C ARG A 161 -11.50 -14.98 -7.16
N ARG A 162 -12.71 -15.44 -7.54
CA ARG A 162 -12.92 -16.10 -8.83
C ARG A 162 -12.56 -15.18 -9.98
N TRP A 163 -13.05 -13.94 -9.93
CA TRP A 163 -12.87 -12.99 -11.03
C TRP A 163 -11.42 -12.51 -11.14
N ARG A 164 -10.79 -12.09 -10.03
CA ARG A 164 -9.44 -11.53 -10.04
C ARG A 164 -8.34 -12.56 -10.15
N THR A 165 -8.56 -13.77 -9.62
CA THR A 165 -7.52 -14.79 -9.50
C THR A 165 -7.87 -16.05 -10.27
N ASP A 166 -8.95 -16.76 -9.91
CA ASP A 166 -9.17 -18.11 -10.40
C ASP A 166 -9.51 -18.15 -11.91
N ASN A 167 -10.25 -17.17 -12.40
CA ASN A 167 -10.63 -17.04 -13.82
C ASN A 167 -9.72 -16.08 -14.61
N ASN A 168 -8.80 -15.38 -13.95
CA ASN A 168 -7.86 -14.46 -14.57
C ASN A 168 -6.48 -15.12 -14.70
N PRO A 169 -5.96 -15.39 -15.91
CA PRO A 169 -4.67 -16.05 -16.08
C PRO A 169 -3.50 -15.30 -15.43
N MET A 170 -3.47 -13.97 -15.50
CA MET A 170 -2.43 -13.15 -14.87
C MET A 170 -2.54 -13.18 -13.35
N GLY A 171 -3.75 -13.01 -12.80
CA GLY A 171 -3.99 -13.10 -11.36
C GLY A 171 -3.66 -14.47 -10.80
N TYR A 172 -3.98 -15.54 -11.57
CA TYR A 172 -3.63 -16.90 -11.18
C TYR A 172 -2.12 -17.14 -11.23
N LEU A 173 -1.42 -16.61 -12.25
CA LEU A 173 0.04 -16.67 -12.33
C LEU A 173 0.68 -15.98 -11.13
N GLN A 174 0.25 -14.78 -10.78
CA GLN A 174 0.75 -14.03 -9.61
C GLN A 174 0.49 -14.79 -8.31
N PHE A 175 -0.71 -15.29 -8.11
CA PHE A 175 -1.04 -16.11 -6.93
C PHE A 175 -0.13 -17.35 -6.83
N ARG A 176 0.08 -18.08 -7.94
CA ARG A 176 0.97 -19.25 -7.97
C ARG A 176 2.44 -18.89 -7.81
N LEU A 177 2.84 -17.68 -8.24
CA LEU A 177 4.19 -17.17 -8.02
C LEU A 177 4.51 -17.08 -6.53
N PHE A 178 3.66 -16.39 -5.76
CA PHE A 178 3.81 -16.27 -4.30
C PHE A 178 3.76 -17.64 -3.60
N ASN A 179 2.80 -18.50 -3.94
CA ASN A 179 2.71 -19.85 -3.39
C ASN A 179 3.95 -20.71 -3.61
N ASN A 180 4.76 -20.38 -4.60
CA ASN A 180 5.97 -21.11 -4.91
C ASN A 180 7.24 -20.40 -4.47
N ALA A 181 7.23 -19.06 -4.39
CA ALA A 181 8.36 -18.28 -3.89
C ALA A 181 8.56 -18.51 -2.39
N TYR A 182 7.47 -18.54 -1.63
CA TYR A 182 7.49 -18.73 -0.18
C TYR A 182 6.87 -20.07 0.19
N ILE A 183 7.52 -20.83 1.09
CA ILE A 183 7.06 -22.14 1.57
C ILE A 183 6.44 -22.01 2.96
N TYR A 184 7.10 -21.29 3.86
CA TYR A 184 6.72 -21.16 5.27
C TYR A 184 6.25 -19.77 5.66
N HIS A 185 6.81 -18.72 5.02
CA HIS A 185 6.46 -17.35 5.34
C HIS A 185 5.02 -17.03 4.90
N PRO A 186 4.25 -16.21 5.64
CA PRO A 186 2.88 -15.82 5.27
C PRO A 186 2.72 -15.11 3.93
N TYR A 187 3.79 -14.60 3.32
CA TYR A 187 3.75 -14.15 1.92
C TYR A 187 3.43 -15.28 0.92
N HIS A 188 3.35 -16.52 1.40
CA HIS A 188 2.89 -17.68 0.63
C HIS A 188 1.47 -17.50 0.06
N TRP A 189 0.59 -16.74 0.71
CA TRP A 189 -0.72 -16.38 0.16
C TRP A 189 -0.83 -14.87 -0.11
N THR A 190 -1.58 -14.53 -1.14
CA THR A 190 -1.89 -13.14 -1.49
C THR A 190 -3.03 -12.61 -0.61
N PRO A 191 -3.22 -11.27 -0.50
CA PRO A 191 -4.26 -10.68 0.36
C PRO A 191 -5.68 -11.20 0.14
N ILE A 192 -6.04 -11.66 -1.06
CA ILE A 192 -7.35 -12.27 -1.33
C ILE A 192 -7.55 -13.63 -0.62
N GLY A 193 -6.48 -14.30 -0.20
CA GLY A 193 -6.51 -15.58 0.47
C GLY A 193 -6.79 -16.79 -0.41
N PHE A 194 -6.87 -17.98 0.19
CA PHE A 194 -7.28 -19.21 -0.47
C PHE A 194 -8.80 -19.36 -0.47
N MET A 195 -9.38 -19.89 -1.55
CA MET A 195 -10.83 -20.13 -1.64
C MET A 195 -11.34 -21.03 -0.51
N SER A 196 -10.59 -22.06 -0.13
CA SER A 196 -10.94 -22.95 0.98
C SER A 196 -11.09 -22.20 2.31
N ASP A 197 -10.23 -21.23 2.55
CA ASP A 197 -10.24 -20.43 3.78
C ASP A 197 -11.43 -19.47 3.76
N ILE A 198 -11.64 -18.78 2.63
CA ILE A 198 -12.79 -17.87 2.40
C ILE A 198 -14.11 -18.57 2.75
N LEU A 199 -14.31 -19.76 2.24
CA LEU A 199 -15.55 -20.54 2.46
C LEU A 199 -15.72 -21.04 3.90
N ASN A 200 -14.63 -21.08 4.69
CA ASN A 200 -14.62 -21.57 6.07
C ASN A 200 -14.43 -20.49 7.14
N TRP A 201 -14.33 -19.20 6.76
CA TRP A 201 -14.26 -18.12 7.76
C TRP A 201 -15.50 -18.08 8.63
N LYS A 202 -15.32 -17.65 9.86
CA LYS A 202 -16.38 -17.36 10.83
C LYS A 202 -16.28 -15.90 11.24
N ILE A 203 -17.39 -15.30 11.61
CA ILE A 203 -17.42 -13.91 12.07
C ILE A 203 -16.54 -13.70 13.32
N GLU A 204 -16.39 -14.71 14.16
CA GLU A 204 -15.51 -14.68 15.33
C GLU A 204 -14.04 -14.51 14.94
N ASP A 205 -13.60 -15.08 13.81
CA ASP A 205 -12.25 -14.93 13.29
C ASP A 205 -11.98 -13.46 12.91
N ILE A 206 -12.97 -12.82 12.29
CA ILE A 206 -12.91 -11.41 11.89
C ILE A 206 -12.89 -10.49 13.11
N LYS A 207 -13.77 -10.76 14.10
CA LYS A 207 -13.81 -10.01 15.37
C LYS A 207 -12.51 -10.11 16.15
N ASP A 208 -11.90 -11.29 16.18
CA ASP A 208 -10.62 -11.51 16.84
C ASP A 208 -9.51 -10.72 16.12
N PHE A 209 -9.47 -10.78 14.80
CA PHE A 209 -8.49 -10.04 13.99
C PHE A 209 -8.66 -8.52 14.16
N HIS A 210 -9.89 -8.01 14.05
CA HIS A 210 -10.21 -6.60 14.28
C HIS A 210 -9.75 -6.14 15.67
N SER A 211 -10.18 -6.85 16.74
CA SER A 211 -9.85 -6.47 18.10
C SER A 211 -8.34 -6.57 18.42
N THR A 212 -7.59 -7.34 17.65
CA THR A 212 -6.15 -7.48 17.82
C THR A 212 -5.38 -6.35 17.12
N TYR A 213 -5.78 -5.99 15.92
CA TYR A 213 -4.96 -5.14 15.05
C TYR A 213 -5.53 -3.74 14.78
N TYR A 214 -6.88 -3.54 14.84
CA TYR A 214 -7.52 -2.27 14.54
C TYR A 214 -7.66 -1.43 15.81
N GLN A 215 -6.56 -0.83 16.20
CA GLN A 215 -6.45 -0.05 17.44
C GLN A 215 -5.37 1.02 17.31
N PRO A 216 -5.41 2.10 18.14
CA PRO A 216 -4.55 3.26 18.00
C PRO A 216 -3.07 2.96 17.89
N LYS A 217 -2.51 2.12 18.79
CA LYS A 217 -1.07 1.80 18.78
C LYS A 217 -0.58 1.06 17.53
N ASN A 218 -1.49 0.54 16.70
CA ASN A 218 -1.19 -0.14 15.44
C ASN A 218 -1.61 0.67 14.21
N ALA A 219 -1.94 1.94 14.38
CA ALA A 219 -2.45 2.78 13.31
C ALA A 219 -1.61 4.05 13.12
N ILE A 220 -1.64 4.55 11.89
CA ILE A 220 -1.10 5.85 11.51
C ILE A 220 -2.22 6.63 10.83
N VAL A 221 -2.50 7.84 11.28
CA VAL A 221 -3.38 8.79 10.59
C VAL A 221 -2.51 9.76 9.82
N ILE A 222 -2.72 9.86 8.52
CA ILE A 222 -2.02 10.80 7.65
C ILE A 222 -3.02 11.78 7.07
N VAL A 223 -2.74 13.08 7.16
CA VAL A 223 -3.51 14.11 6.46
C VAL A 223 -2.56 14.91 5.58
N ALA A 224 -2.82 14.87 4.28
CA ALA A 224 -2.00 15.54 3.28
C ALA A 224 -2.84 16.48 2.42
N GLY A 225 -2.31 17.66 2.08
CA GLY A 225 -2.96 18.61 1.20
C GLY A 225 -2.93 20.05 1.69
N ASP A 226 -3.99 20.80 1.44
CA ASP A 226 -4.10 22.21 1.83
C ASP A 226 -4.59 22.31 3.29
N ILE A 227 -3.64 22.15 4.22
CA ILE A 227 -3.85 22.05 5.67
C ILE A 227 -2.87 22.90 6.47
N ASP A 228 -3.22 23.14 7.74
CA ASP A 228 -2.30 23.55 8.81
C ASP A 228 -2.01 22.33 9.71
N GLU A 229 -0.76 22.10 10.05
CA GLU A 229 -0.34 20.94 10.84
C GLU A 229 -0.91 20.94 12.27
N ASN A 230 -1.08 22.12 12.88
CA ASN A 230 -1.62 22.21 14.24
C ASN A 230 -3.13 21.90 14.25
N GLU A 231 -3.84 22.31 13.18
CA GLU A 231 -5.25 21.97 13.01
C GLU A 231 -5.43 20.46 12.83
N VAL A 232 -4.56 19.80 12.05
CA VAL A 232 -4.55 18.33 11.91
C VAL A 232 -4.37 17.66 13.27
N PHE A 233 -3.32 18.05 14.02
CA PHE A 233 -3.06 17.44 15.32
C PHE A 233 -4.21 17.63 16.30
N ALA A 234 -4.82 18.82 16.34
CA ALA A 234 -5.96 19.09 17.22
C ALA A 234 -7.20 18.26 16.84
N ASN A 235 -7.50 18.14 15.55
CA ASN A 235 -8.65 17.35 15.08
C ASN A 235 -8.45 15.85 15.28
N VAL A 236 -7.25 15.31 15.00
CA VAL A 236 -6.98 13.90 15.28
C VAL A 236 -7.04 13.61 16.78
N GLU A 237 -6.44 14.46 17.62
CA GLU A 237 -6.51 14.31 19.07
C GLU A 237 -7.95 14.34 19.57
N LYS A 238 -8.79 15.25 19.06
CA LYS A 238 -10.21 15.36 19.40
C LYS A 238 -10.97 14.04 19.23
N HIS A 239 -10.73 13.33 18.12
CA HIS A 239 -11.51 12.15 17.75
C HIS A 239 -10.89 10.84 18.22
N PHE A 240 -9.58 10.75 18.36
CA PHE A 240 -8.88 9.47 18.57
C PHE A 240 -8.27 9.29 19.97
N LYS A 241 -8.06 10.35 20.76
CA LYS A 241 -7.31 10.24 22.03
C LYS A 241 -7.96 9.31 23.06
N ASP A 242 -9.28 9.23 23.08
CA ASP A 242 -10.04 8.45 24.07
C ASP A 242 -10.27 6.99 23.61
N ILE A 243 -9.94 6.65 22.35
CA ILE A 243 -10.01 5.29 21.83
C ILE A 243 -8.95 4.43 22.53
N LYS A 244 -9.40 3.33 23.12
CA LYS A 244 -8.54 2.44 23.91
C LYS A 244 -7.94 1.33 23.05
N ASN A 245 -6.71 0.96 23.37
CA ASN A 245 -6.15 -0.28 22.86
C ASN A 245 -6.83 -1.48 23.53
N THR A 246 -7.17 -2.49 22.74
CA THR A 246 -7.99 -3.62 23.17
C THR A 246 -7.16 -4.83 23.57
N LYS A 247 -6.11 -5.16 22.80
CA LYS A 247 -5.27 -6.32 23.00
C LYS A 247 -3.79 -5.98 22.77
N ASP A 248 -2.91 -6.81 23.29
CA ASP A 248 -1.52 -6.74 22.85
C ASP A 248 -1.40 -7.24 21.41
N ILE A 249 -0.63 -6.50 20.62
CA ILE A 249 -0.31 -6.91 19.26
C ILE A 249 0.68 -8.06 19.39
N PRO A 250 0.43 -9.21 18.75
CA PRO A 250 1.36 -10.32 18.78
C PRO A 250 2.76 -9.88 18.33
N SER A 251 3.79 -10.40 19.01
CA SER A 251 5.15 -10.26 18.50
C SER A 251 5.23 -10.93 17.12
N GLU A 252 5.94 -10.28 16.21
CA GLU A 252 6.14 -10.80 14.85
C GLU A 252 7.00 -12.08 14.89
N LEU A 253 6.35 -13.21 15.06
CA LEU A 253 6.98 -14.51 15.03
C LEU A 253 6.52 -15.25 13.78
N HIS A 254 7.30 -15.11 12.73
CA HIS A 254 7.12 -15.92 11.54
C HIS A 254 8.20 -16.99 11.47
N THR A 255 7.85 -18.12 10.88
CA THR A 255 8.86 -19.07 10.44
C THR A 255 9.70 -18.38 9.37
N VAL A 256 11.00 -18.33 9.60
CA VAL A 256 11.95 -17.77 8.64
C VAL A 256 11.91 -18.61 7.37
N GLU A 257 11.75 -17.96 6.22
CA GLU A 257 11.81 -18.67 4.94
C GLU A 257 13.19 -19.29 4.75
N PRO A 258 13.29 -20.58 4.43
CA PRO A 258 14.59 -21.21 4.21
C PRO A 258 15.24 -20.67 2.95
N LYS A 259 16.58 -20.64 2.95
CA LYS A 259 17.34 -20.26 1.77
C LYS A 259 16.97 -21.16 0.60
N GLN A 260 16.73 -20.57 -0.55
CA GLN A 260 16.51 -21.31 -1.78
C GLN A 260 17.85 -21.83 -2.32
N ASP A 261 17.99 -23.16 -2.38
CA ASP A 261 19.25 -23.80 -2.77
C ASP A 261 19.46 -23.93 -4.29
N GLY A 262 18.42 -23.66 -5.08
CA GLY A 262 18.51 -23.76 -6.54
C GLY A 262 17.29 -23.19 -7.26
N GLU A 263 17.30 -23.26 -8.59
CA GLU A 263 16.16 -22.84 -9.42
C GLU A 263 14.92 -23.67 -9.11
N LYS A 264 13.79 -23.00 -8.96
CA LYS A 264 12.47 -23.63 -8.82
C LYS A 264 11.63 -23.27 -10.04
N ARG A 265 11.25 -24.26 -10.82
CA ARG A 265 10.43 -24.07 -12.03
C ARG A 265 9.06 -24.72 -11.88
N VAL A 266 8.02 -23.99 -12.17
CA VAL A 266 6.64 -24.42 -12.11
C VAL A 266 5.95 -24.15 -13.44
N VAL A 267 5.27 -25.15 -13.99
CA VAL A 267 4.45 -25.00 -15.19
C VAL A 267 2.99 -25.03 -14.80
N ILE A 268 2.24 -24.04 -15.24
CA ILE A 268 0.81 -23.91 -14.97
C ILE A 268 0.05 -24.10 -16.28
N ASN A 269 -0.79 -25.13 -16.34
CA ASN A 269 -1.69 -25.38 -17.45
C ASN A 269 -3.04 -24.67 -17.17
N LYS A 270 -3.31 -23.59 -17.88
CA LYS A 270 -4.53 -22.81 -17.76
C LYS A 270 -4.91 -22.26 -19.12
N GLU A 271 -6.21 -22.26 -19.44
CA GLU A 271 -6.70 -21.64 -20.65
C GLU A 271 -6.38 -20.14 -20.65
N SER A 272 -5.72 -19.67 -21.70
CA SER A 272 -5.32 -18.28 -21.87
C SER A 272 -5.07 -18.00 -23.36
N ALA A 273 -5.38 -16.78 -23.79
CA ALA A 273 -5.09 -16.32 -25.15
C ALA A 273 -3.59 -16.13 -25.43
N VAL A 274 -2.77 -16.00 -24.39
CA VAL A 274 -1.33 -15.74 -24.47
C VAL A 274 -0.56 -16.58 -23.47
N GLN A 275 0.68 -16.92 -23.81
CA GLN A 275 1.62 -17.51 -22.86
C GLN A 275 2.21 -16.43 -21.97
N MET A 276 2.41 -16.74 -20.71
CA MET A 276 2.96 -15.82 -19.70
C MET A 276 4.14 -16.48 -19.00
N LEU A 277 5.14 -15.67 -18.69
CA LEU A 277 6.31 -16.07 -17.90
C LEU A 277 6.47 -15.07 -16.76
N ALA A 278 6.63 -15.57 -15.54
CA ALA A 278 7.02 -14.77 -14.39
C ALA A 278 8.32 -15.35 -13.80
N ILE A 279 9.24 -14.46 -13.43
CA ILE A 279 10.49 -14.78 -12.76
C ILE A 279 10.56 -13.94 -11.51
N THR A 280 10.86 -14.53 -10.36
CA THR A 280 11.01 -13.82 -9.08
C THR A 280 12.29 -14.21 -8.38
N TYR A 281 12.80 -13.27 -7.60
CA TYR A 281 13.97 -13.44 -6.74
C TYR A 281 13.61 -12.97 -5.34
N HIS A 282 14.10 -13.65 -4.30
CA HIS A 282 14.07 -13.11 -2.96
C HIS A 282 15.06 -11.96 -2.86
N ILE A 283 14.62 -10.87 -2.30
CA ILE A 283 15.39 -9.64 -2.09
C ILE A 283 15.33 -9.26 -0.61
N PRO A 284 16.24 -8.41 -0.13
CA PRO A 284 16.16 -7.89 1.23
C PRO A 284 14.86 -7.11 1.49
N ASN A 285 14.51 -6.94 2.76
CA ASN A 285 13.33 -6.17 3.17
C ASN A 285 13.45 -4.66 2.85
N PHE A 286 12.34 -3.92 2.99
CA PHE A 286 12.24 -2.51 2.60
C PHE A 286 13.20 -1.57 3.36
N GLU A 287 13.70 -1.95 4.53
CA GLU A 287 14.65 -1.14 5.32
C GLU A 287 16.12 -1.35 4.91
N HIS A 288 16.41 -2.32 4.04
CA HIS A 288 17.77 -2.64 3.63
C HIS A 288 18.36 -1.56 2.72
N GLU A 289 19.66 -1.31 2.86
CA GLU A 289 20.40 -0.29 2.08
C GLU A 289 20.34 -0.51 0.56
N ASP A 290 20.17 -1.75 0.10
CA ASP A 290 20.08 -2.10 -1.32
C ASP A 290 18.74 -1.74 -1.96
N GLN A 291 17.71 -1.34 -1.21
CA GLN A 291 16.37 -1.09 -1.77
C GLN A 291 16.37 0.03 -2.82
N VAL A 292 17.13 1.08 -2.60
CA VAL A 292 17.27 2.17 -3.58
C VAL A 292 17.89 1.66 -4.89
N ALA A 293 18.90 0.79 -4.78
CA ALA A 293 19.55 0.19 -5.95
C ALA A 293 18.63 -0.79 -6.68
N LEU A 294 17.84 -1.59 -5.94
CA LEU A 294 16.86 -2.53 -6.51
C LEU A 294 15.72 -1.80 -7.22
N SER A 295 15.21 -0.72 -6.64
CA SER A 295 14.20 0.13 -7.27
C SER A 295 14.74 0.80 -8.54
N ALA A 296 15.95 1.35 -8.49
CA ALA A 296 16.62 1.90 -9.68
C ALA A 296 16.86 0.83 -10.78
N LEU A 297 17.23 -0.40 -10.38
CA LEU A 297 17.40 -1.51 -11.31
C LEU A 297 16.07 -1.87 -11.99
N SER A 298 14.97 -1.97 -11.26
CA SER A 298 13.65 -2.28 -11.83
C SER A 298 13.22 -1.23 -12.86
N GLU A 299 13.45 0.05 -12.57
CA GLU A 299 13.21 1.17 -13.50
C GLU A 299 14.06 1.05 -14.78
N LEU A 300 15.36 0.82 -14.66
CA LEU A 300 16.27 0.64 -15.79
C LEU A 300 15.89 -0.56 -16.66
N LEU A 301 15.38 -1.64 -16.05
CA LEU A 301 15.00 -2.85 -16.75
C LEU A 301 13.72 -2.68 -17.55
N SER A 302 12.69 -2.03 -17.03
CA SER A 302 11.36 -2.07 -17.66
C SER A 302 10.58 -0.75 -17.71
N SER A 303 11.05 0.34 -17.09
CA SER A 303 10.29 1.59 -17.09
C SER A 303 10.47 2.38 -18.38
N GLY A 304 9.37 2.52 -19.12
CA GLY A 304 9.31 3.31 -20.36
C GLY A 304 9.95 2.66 -21.58
N LYS A 305 9.80 3.34 -22.72
CA LYS A 305 10.23 2.84 -24.05
C LYS A 305 11.75 2.68 -24.21
N SER A 306 12.54 3.37 -23.41
CA SER A 306 14.00 3.32 -23.48
C SER A 306 14.62 2.26 -22.60
N SER A 307 13.84 1.56 -21.80
CA SER A 307 14.33 0.55 -20.85
C SER A 307 14.97 -0.66 -21.55
N ILE A 308 15.85 -1.33 -20.83
CA ILE A 308 16.71 -2.40 -21.39
C ILE A 308 15.87 -3.55 -21.93
N LEU A 309 14.93 -4.06 -21.14
CA LEU A 309 14.13 -5.23 -21.53
C LEU A 309 13.11 -4.87 -22.60
N GLN A 310 12.51 -3.67 -22.53
CA GLN A 310 11.59 -3.20 -23.57
C GLN A 310 12.28 -3.18 -24.93
N LYS A 311 13.42 -2.50 -25.05
CA LYS A 311 14.18 -2.47 -26.30
C LYS A 311 14.57 -3.84 -26.79
N LYS A 312 15.17 -4.65 -25.89
CA LYS A 312 15.78 -5.91 -26.29
C LYS A 312 14.76 -7.01 -26.61
N LEU A 313 13.71 -7.14 -25.79
CA LEU A 313 12.78 -8.26 -25.91
C LEU A 313 11.51 -7.93 -26.70
N VAL A 314 11.02 -6.69 -26.61
CA VAL A 314 9.81 -6.25 -27.34
C VAL A 314 10.20 -5.70 -28.71
N ASP A 315 11.06 -4.67 -28.77
CA ASP A 315 11.28 -3.93 -30.01
C ASP A 315 12.22 -4.67 -30.98
N GLU A 316 13.38 -5.16 -30.49
CA GLU A 316 14.41 -5.79 -31.33
C GLU A 316 14.09 -7.27 -31.61
N LYS A 317 13.95 -8.07 -30.56
CA LYS A 317 13.78 -9.53 -30.69
C LYS A 317 12.33 -9.95 -30.91
N ARG A 318 11.35 -9.12 -30.55
CA ARG A 318 9.91 -9.38 -30.65
C ARG A 318 9.50 -10.72 -30.03
N LEU A 319 10.12 -11.09 -28.91
CA LEU A 319 9.85 -12.33 -28.19
C LEU A 319 8.63 -12.21 -27.28
N VAL A 320 8.32 -11.01 -26.82
CA VAL A 320 7.16 -10.74 -25.97
C VAL A 320 6.47 -9.44 -26.44
N ASN A 321 5.18 -9.33 -26.16
CA ASN A 321 4.40 -8.11 -26.48
C ASN A 321 4.54 -7.06 -25.38
N THR A 322 4.73 -7.50 -24.15
CA THR A 322 4.84 -6.65 -22.96
C THR A 322 5.81 -7.26 -21.98
N ILE A 323 6.58 -6.44 -21.30
CA ILE A 323 7.46 -6.84 -20.22
C ILE A 323 7.53 -5.75 -19.16
N TYR A 324 7.57 -6.14 -17.91
CA TYR A 324 7.82 -5.25 -16.79
C TYR A 324 8.58 -5.97 -15.68
N ALA A 325 9.38 -5.21 -14.96
CA ALA A 325 10.03 -5.60 -13.73
C ALA A 325 9.66 -4.58 -12.65
N TYR A 326 9.51 -5.01 -11.44
CA TYR A 326 9.27 -4.13 -10.30
C TYR A 326 9.90 -4.71 -9.05
N ASN A 327 10.27 -3.82 -8.15
CA ASN A 327 10.75 -4.14 -6.82
C ASN A 327 9.55 -4.16 -5.87
N MET A 328 9.37 -5.26 -5.13
CA MET A 328 8.35 -5.34 -4.08
C MET A 328 9.04 -5.02 -2.74
N GLU A 329 8.79 -3.82 -2.24
CA GLU A 329 9.32 -3.33 -0.98
C GLU A 329 8.47 -3.88 0.17
N LEU A 330 8.63 -5.16 0.49
CA LEU A 330 7.92 -5.83 1.58
C LEU A 330 8.71 -5.72 2.90
N LYS A 331 8.02 -5.96 4.00
CA LYS A 331 8.56 -5.78 5.36
C LYS A 331 9.59 -6.84 5.73
N ASP A 332 9.47 -8.06 5.19
CA ASP A 332 10.36 -9.20 5.45
C ASP A 332 11.09 -9.66 4.21
#